data_77ea2c4e20105b95f4cd4b495aace35b
#
_entry.id   77ea2c4e20105b95f4cd4b495aace35b
#
_cell.length_a   1.000
_cell.length_b   1.000
_cell.length_c   1.000
_cell.angle_alpha   90.00
_cell.angle_beta   90.00
_cell.angle_gamma   90.00
#
_symmetry.space_group_name_H-M   'P 1'
#
loop_
_entity.id
_entity.type
_entity.pdbx_description
1 polymer ?
#
loop_
_entity_poly.entity_id
_entity_poly.type
_entity_poly.pdbx_seq_one_letter_code
_entity_poly.pdbx_strand_id
1 'polypeptide(L)'
;MYKNNYSYDGVLSSRGWIPLSLLRSVSGKEAIKAFLKAGGTVRQGKGDHINIKMPNGQLITIPTSGDLKIGLLKSAIRKAGLDDEKFMTLLKE
;
A
#
# COMPACT_ATOMS: atom_id res chain seq x y z
N MET A 1 11.33 26.64 4.16
CA MET A 1 11.15 26.18 4.19
C MET A 1 10.88 25.44 4.34
N TYR A 2 10.80 25.22 4.40
CA TYR A 2 10.48 24.61 4.50
C TYR A 2 10.58 23.67 4.94
N LYS A 3 10.60 23.39 5.28
CA LYS A 3 10.73 22.65 5.72
C LYS A 3 10.31 21.75 6.00
N ASN A 4 10.53 21.43 6.22
CA ASN A 4 10.27 20.61 6.70
C ASN A 4 9.18 19.88 6.92
N ASN A 5 8.88 19.80 6.69
CA ASN A 5 7.51 19.45 6.71
C ASN A 5 7.25 18.03 6.30
N TYR A 6 8.24 17.43 5.81
CA TYR A 6 8.13 16.10 5.26
C TYR A 6 7.99 15.04 6.29
N SER A 7 8.33 15.37 7.50
CA SER A 7 8.22 14.43 8.59
C SER A 7 6.81 14.29 9.08
N TYR A 8 5.86 14.98 8.45
CA TYR A 8 4.53 15.05 8.97
C TYR A 8 3.64 14.00 8.40
N ASP A 9 2.46 14.40 8.03
CA ASP A 9 1.36 13.53 7.74
C ASP A 9 1.23 13.21 6.27
N GLY A 10 2.34 13.18 5.56
CA GLY A 10 2.20 12.88 4.15
C GLY A 10 3.50 12.66 3.45
N VAL A 11 3.40 12.40 2.18
CA VAL A 11 4.54 12.26 1.29
C VAL A 11 4.33 13.16 0.10
N LEU A 12 5.42 13.72 -0.39
CA LEU A 12 5.36 14.57 -1.57
C LEU A 12 5.35 13.69 -2.81
N SER A 13 4.43 13.95 -3.70
CA SER A 13 4.33 13.23 -4.97
C SER A 13 4.26 14.23 -6.10
N SER A 14 4.25 13.75 -7.33
CA SER A 14 4.12 14.61 -8.49
C SER A 14 2.77 15.31 -8.54
N ARG A 15 1.81 14.86 -7.75
CA ARG A 15 0.48 15.47 -7.67
C ARG A 15 0.28 16.29 -6.42
N GLY A 16 1.34 16.45 -5.59
CA GLY A 16 1.26 17.16 -4.34
C GLY A 16 1.37 16.22 -3.16
N TRP A 17 0.82 16.63 -2.03
CA TRP A 17 0.90 15.84 -0.82
C TRP A 17 -0.12 14.72 -0.82
N ILE A 18 0.33 13.56 -0.34
CA ILE A 18 -0.55 12.46 -0.01
C ILE A 18 -0.53 12.33 1.50
N PRO A 19 -1.62 12.66 2.19
CA PRO A 19 -1.64 12.56 3.65
C PRO A 19 -1.47 11.13 4.11
N LEU A 20 -0.61 10.93 5.12
CA LEU A 20 -0.44 9.61 5.71
C LEU A 20 -1.72 9.10 6.32
N SER A 21 -2.62 9.99 6.73
CA SER A 21 -3.91 9.58 7.26
C SER A 21 -4.71 8.76 6.24
N LEU A 22 -4.54 9.02 4.96
CA LEU A 22 -5.20 8.22 3.94
C LEU A 22 -4.66 6.80 3.89
N LEU A 23 -3.33 6.66 4.06
CA LEU A 23 -2.71 5.34 4.10
C LEU A 23 -3.08 4.60 5.39
N ARG A 24 -3.23 5.32 6.49
CA ARG A 24 -3.59 4.71 7.77
C ARG A 24 -5.00 4.17 7.78
N SER A 25 -5.87 4.71 6.93
CA SER A 25 -7.27 4.28 6.88
C SER A 25 -7.48 3.14 5.88
N VAL A 26 -6.44 2.68 5.23
CA VAL A 26 -6.55 1.58 4.26
C VAL A 26 -6.69 0.26 5.01
N SER A 27 -7.73 -0.48 4.69
CA SER A 27 -7.91 -1.81 5.25
C SER A 27 -7.11 -2.84 4.44
N GLY A 28 -6.94 -4.02 5.03
CA GLY A 28 -6.27 -5.11 4.31
C GLY A 28 -6.97 -5.44 3.00
N LYS A 29 -8.30 -5.48 3.03
CA LYS A 29 -9.06 -5.80 1.82
C LYS A 29 -8.88 -4.75 0.73
N GLU A 30 -8.85 -3.48 1.11
CA GLU A 30 -8.63 -2.42 0.15
C GLU A 30 -7.23 -2.49 -0.45
N ALA A 31 -6.23 -2.78 0.41
CA ALA A 31 -4.86 -2.91 -0.06
C ALA A 31 -4.73 -4.07 -1.05
N ILE A 32 -5.37 -5.19 -0.74
CA ILE A 32 -5.35 -6.35 -1.64
C ILE A 32 -5.90 -5.98 -2.99
N LYS A 33 -7.04 -5.28 -3.03
CA LYS A 33 -7.61 -4.84 -4.30
C LYS A 33 -6.66 -3.98 -5.10
N ALA A 34 -6.00 -3.04 -4.43
CA ALA A 34 -5.07 -2.16 -5.11
C ALA A 34 -3.89 -2.93 -5.69
N PHE A 35 -3.34 -3.88 -4.93
CA PHE A 35 -2.23 -4.68 -5.42
C PHE A 35 -2.66 -5.57 -6.59
N LEU A 36 -3.87 -6.10 -6.56
CA LEU A 36 -4.37 -6.87 -7.69
C LEU A 36 -4.52 -6.01 -8.94
N LYS A 37 -4.98 -4.77 -8.78
CA LYS A 37 -5.05 -3.84 -9.90
C LYS A 37 -3.67 -3.52 -10.46
N ALA A 38 -2.64 -3.61 -9.63
CA ALA A 38 -1.27 -3.40 -10.07
C ALA A 38 -0.68 -4.61 -10.79
N GLY A 39 -1.48 -5.65 -10.98
CA GLY A 39 -1.01 -6.83 -11.68
C GLY A 39 -0.67 -8.00 -10.78
N GLY A 40 -0.92 -7.87 -9.49
CA GLY A 40 -0.65 -8.97 -8.55
C GLY A 40 -1.59 -10.13 -8.72
N THR A 41 -1.14 -11.30 -8.30
CA THR A 41 -1.92 -12.52 -8.34
C THR A 41 -2.03 -13.07 -6.93
N VAL A 42 -3.26 -13.41 -6.52
CA VAL A 42 -3.47 -13.97 -5.19
C VAL A 42 -2.85 -15.36 -5.11
N ARG A 43 -2.09 -15.58 -4.04
CA ARG A 43 -1.57 -16.88 -3.68
C ARG A 43 -2.18 -17.26 -2.34
N GLN A 44 -2.24 -18.54 -2.09
CA GLN A 44 -2.82 -19.03 -0.86
C GLN A 44 -1.99 -18.60 0.34
N GLY A 45 -2.68 -18.01 1.32
CA GLY A 45 -2.08 -17.63 2.59
C GLY A 45 -2.59 -18.52 3.70
N LYS A 46 -2.17 -18.19 4.93
CA LYS A 46 -2.62 -18.91 6.11
C LYS A 46 -3.56 -18.04 6.92
N GLY A 47 -4.66 -18.63 7.40
CA GLY A 47 -5.60 -17.93 8.25
C GLY A 47 -6.15 -16.70 7.55
N ASP A 48 -6.02 -15.56 8.22
CA ASP A 48 -6.51 -14.30 7.67
C ASP A 48 -5.43 -13.53 6.93
N HIS A 49 -4.39 -14.21 6.47
CA HIS A 49 -3.38 -13.56 5.63
C HIS A 49 -3.51 -14.03 4.19
N ILE A 50 -3.29 -13.13 3.26
CA ILE A 50 -3.30 -13.45 1.85
C ILE A 50 -1.94 -13.06 1.27
N ASN A 51 -1.38 -13.96 0.48
CA ASN A 51 -0.15 -13.69 -0.25
C ASN A 51 -0.49 -13.24 -1.65
N ILE A 52 0.21 -12.21 -2.11
CA ILE A 52 0.04 -11.67 -3.45
C ILE A 52 1.38 -11.68 -4.15
N LYS A 53 1.44 -12.36 -5.27
CA LYS A 53 2.63 -12.37 -6.10
C LYS A 53 2.58 -11.20 -7.06
N MET A 54 3.54 -10.30 -6.96
CA MET A 54 3.57 -9.12 -7.82
C MET A 54 4.32 -9.40 -9.11
N PRO A 55 4.09 -8.59 -10.16
CA PRO A 55 4.76 -8.81 -11.44
C PRO A 55 6.28 -8.77 -11.35
N ASN A 56 6.83 -8.06 -10.38
CA ASN A 56 8.29 -7.99 -10.19
C ASN A 56 8.85 -9.23 -9.48
N GLY A 57 8.02 -10.22 -9.20
CA GLY A 57 8.45 -11.45 -8.56
C GLY A 57 8.38 -11.45 -7.05
N GLN A 58 8.11 -10.31 -6.44
CA GLN A 58 8.03 -10.21 -4.98
C GLN A 58 6.71 -10.76 -4.47
N LEU A 59 6.77 -11.36 -3.30
CA LEU A 59 5.58 -11.87 -2.63
C LEU A 59 5.26 -10.95 -1.45
N ILE A 60 4.01 -10.52 -1.39
CA ILE A 60 3.53 -9.63 -0.34
C ILE A 60 2.49 -10.37 0.48
N THR A 61 2.56 -10.25 1.81
CA THR A 61 1.58 -10.86 2.70
C THR A 61 0.77 -9.78 3.37
N ILE A 62 -0.55 -9.83 3.22
CA ILE A 62 -1.47 -8.81 3.74
C ILE A 62 -2.50 -9.47 4.64
N PRO A 63 -2.68 -8.99 5.88
CA PRO A 63 -3.76 -9.48 6.73
C PRO A 63 -5.11 -9.00 6.20
N THR A 64 -6.10 -9.87 6.23
CA THR A 64 -7.43 -9.55 5.72
C THR A 64 -8.36 -9.01 6.80
N SER A 65 -8.02 -9.22 8.06
CA SER A 65 -8.84 -8.76 9.18
C SER A 65 -8.13 -7.68 9.95
N GLY A 66 -8.91 -6.77 10.52
CA GLY A 66 -8.38 -5.69 11.32
C GLY A 66 -7.76 -4.58 10.46
N ASP A 67 -7.15 -3.63 11.15
CA ASP A 67 -6.54 -2.50 10.50
C ASP A 67 -5.15 -2.85 10.01
N LEU A 68 -4.83 -2.36 8.83
CA LEU A 68 -3.51 -2.54 8.26
C LEU A 68 -2.58 -1.47 8.79
N LYS A 69 -1.51 -1.87 9.45
CA LYS A 69 -0.54 -0.93 10.00
C LYS A 69 0.19 -0.20 8.88
N ILE A 70 0.40 1.10 9.08
CA ILE A 70 1.02 1.94 8.05
C ILE A 70 2.41 1.45 7.66
N GLY A 71 3.20 0.99 8.63
CA GLY A 71 4.53 0.48 8.33
C GLY A 71 4.50 -0.75 7.45
N LEU A 72 3.57 -1.66 7.73
CA LEU A 72 3.42 -2.85 6.92
C LEU A 72 2.95 -2.49 5.51
N LEU A 73 2.00 -1.55 5.41
CA LEU A 73 1.49 -1.12 4.12
C LEU A 73 2.59 -0.47 3.27
N LYS A 74 3.38 0.41 3.86
CA LYS A 74 4.44 1.08 3.11
C LYS A 74 5.50 0.09 2.66
N SER A 75 5.82 -0.88 3.51
CA SER A 75 6.75 -1.94 3.15
C SER A 75 6.22 -2.74 1.96
N ALA A 76 4.93 -3.07 1.98
CA ALA A 76 4.30 -3.82 0.90
C ALA A 76 4.30 -3.02 -0.40
N ILE A 77 4.02 -1.73 -0.33
CA ILE A 77 4.03 -0.86 -1.50
C ILE A 77 5.42 -0.88 -2.15
N ARG A 78 6.47 -0.80 -1.35
CA ARG A 78 7.83 -0.83 -1.89
C ARG A 78 8.16 -2.16 -2.51
N LYS A 79 7.80 -3.25 -1.84
CA LYS A 79 8.05 -4.58 -2.39
C LYS A 79 7.33 -4.78 -3.72
N ALA A 80 6.16 -4.17 -3.85
CA ALA A 80 5.38 -4.27 -5.07
C ALA A 80 5.98 -3.47 -6.23
N GLY A 81 6.99 -2.65 -5.96
CA GLY A 81 7.55 -1.78 -6.97
C GLY A 81 6.72 -0.55 -7.24
N LEU A 82 5.84 -0.21 -6.32
CA LEU A 82 4.98 0.96 -6.44
C LEU A 82 5.50 2.09 -5.57
N ASP A 83 4.96 3.27 -5.78
CA ASP A 83 5.13 4.37 -4.84
C ASP A 83 3.79 4.70 -4.21
N ASP A 84 3.81 5.58 -3.23
CA ASP A 84 2.59 5.91 -2.49
C ASP A 84 1.53 6.52 -3.41
N GLU A 85 1.96 7.35 -4.35
CA GLU A 85 1.05 7.99 -5.28
C GLU A 85 0.36 6.96 -6.17
N LYS A 86 1.14 6.06 -6.73
CA LYS A 86 0.58 5.01 -7.60
C LYS A 86 -0.38 4.13 -6.83
N PHE A 87 -0.01 3.76 -5.62
CA PHE A 87 -0.88 2.94 -4.78
C PHE A 87 -2.20 3.65 -4.51
N MET A 88 -2.16 4.94 -4.16
CA MET A 88 -3.38 5.69 -3.88
C MET A 88 -4.25 5.82 -5.12
N THR A 89 -3.65 5.96 -6.27
CA THR A 89 -4.39 6.01 -7.54
C THR A 89 -5.14 4.70 -7.76
N LEU A 90 -4.46 3.58 -7.55
CA LEU A 90 -5.08 2.26 -7.71
C LEU A 90 -6.18 2.05 -6.68
N LEU A 91 -5.98 2.55 -5.49
CA LEU A 91 -6.95 2.41 -4.42
C LEU A 91 -8.27 3.12 -4.77
N LYS A 92 -8.18 4.25 -5.45
CA LYS A 92 -9.35 5.05 -5.81
C LYS A 92 -10.09 4.52 -7.03
N GLU A 93 -9.41 3.73 -7.83
CA GLU A 93 -10.05 3.12 -8.98
C GLU A 93 -11.00 2.01 -8.53
#